data_c18faf83cb9fcbc57a901b5022daed35
#
_entry.id   c18faf83cb9fcbc57a901b5022daed35
#
_cell.length_a   1.000
_cell.length_b   1.000
_cell.length_c   1.000
_cell.angle_alpha   90.00
_cell.angle_beta   90.00
_cell.angle_gamma   90.00
#
_symmetry.space_group_name_H-M   'P 1'
#
loop_
_entity.id
_entity.type
_entity.pdbx_description
1 polymer ?
#
loop_
_entity_poly.entity_id
_entity_poly.type
_entity_poly.pdbx_seq_one_letter_code
_entity_poly.pdbx_strand_id
1 'polypeptide(L)'
;MKTHPRTVLIVTAIFSLLLLSAACSLNDLKTPERRERGLVIVLPGIEGPSYWNYNLARGLADGGVENAIEIYDWGTRIPGGMLINLAAYERNRTMAASLRDYIVTYLKDHPGRDVHVIGHSGGGGIAVLAAEMLPADRPISSVILLAAALSPDYDLRPALKNTRRGIFNYYSQLDAAFLGVGTSVAGTIDRKHTPAAGAVGFDRPGSESADGDLYRKLQQIKWDPKMRGYGHMGDHMGWTQPAFVRRYLAPLVAELGRPDDFE
;
A
#
# COMPACT_ATOMS: atom_id res chain seq x y z
N MET A 1 -17.76 -40.02 -8.25
CA MET A 1 -17.13 -39.40 -9.42
C MET A 1 -15.62 -39.61 -9.31
N LYS A 2 -15.02 -40.46 -10.13
CA LYS A 2 -13.57 -40.72 -10.15
C LYS A 2 -12.92 -39.64 -11.04
N THR A 3 -12.23 -38.69 -10.44
CA THR A 3 -11.43 -37.71 -11.19
C THR A 3 -10.27 -38.44 -11.90
N HIS A 4 -10.17 -38.31 -13.22
CA HIS A 4 -9.10 -38.91 -13.98
C HIS A 4 -7.76 -38.29 -13.60
N PRO A 5 -6.71 -39.08 -13.28
CA PRO A 5 -5.40 -38.57 -12.87
C PRO A 5 -4.76 -37.63 -13.90
N ARG A 6 -5.09 -37.80 -15.18
CA ARG A 6 -4.63 -36.92 -16.27
C ARG A 6 -5.21 -35.50 -16.16
N THR A 7 -6.45 -35.33 -15.71
CA THR A 7 -7.10 -34.02 -15.55
C THR A 7 -6.48 -33.24 -14.41
N VAL A 8 -6.13 -33.91 -13.31
CA VAL A 8 -5.46 -33.30 -12.15
C VAL A 8 -4.04 -32.83 -12.55
N LEU A 9 -3.30 -33.63 -13.31
CA LEU A 9 -1.95 -33.25 -13.76
C LEU A 9 -1.97 -32.04 -14.71
N ILE A 10 -2.94 -31.96 -15.61
CA ILE A 10 -3.08 -30.84 -16.55
C ILE A 10 -3.45 -29.54 -15.79
N VAL A 11 -4.36 -29.61 -14.84
CA VAL A 11 -4.75 -28.43 -14.03
C VAL A 11 -3.59 -27.93 -13.16
N THR A 12 -2.82 -28.84 -12.55
CA THR A 12 -1.62 -28.47 -11.77
C THR A 12 -0.53 -27.89 -12.66
N ALA A 13 -0.32 -28.42 -13.84
CA ALA A 13 0.68 -27.90 -14.80
C ALA A 13 0.30 -26.51 -15.33
N ILE A 14 -0.98 -26.27 -15.64
CA ILE A 14 -1.48 -24.97 -16.09
C ILE A 14 -1.37 -23.94 -14.94
N PHE A 15 -1.71 -24.33 -13.71
CA PHE A 15 -1.59 -23.44 -12.56
C PHE A 15 -0.13 -23.10 -12.25
N SER A 16 0.78 -24.06 -12.37
CA SER A 16 2.23 -23.84 -12.24
C SER A 16 2.80 -22.96 -13.35
N LEU A 17 2.32 -23.11 -14.59
CA LEU A 17 2.74 -22.28 -15.73
C LEU A 17 2.25 -20.83 -15.58
N LEU A 18 1.03 -20.63 -15.08
CA LEU A 18 0.47 -19.31 -14.80
C LEU A 18 1.22 -18.62 -13.66
N LEU A 19 1.62 -19.35 -12.62
CA LEU A 19 2.45 -18.83 -11.53
C LEU A 19 3.86 -18.47 -11.99
N LEU A 20 4.45 -19.26 -12.88
CA LEU A 20 5.76 -18.99 -13.48
C LEU A 20 5.72 -17.76 -14.40
N SER A 21 4.68 -17.60 -15.21
CA SER A 21 4.53 -16.42 -16.08
C SER A 21 4.29 -15.14 -15.29
N ALA A 22 3.55 -15.21 -14.18
CA ALA A 22 3.37 -14.08 -13.27
C ALA A 22 4.67 -13.68 -12.55
N ALA A 23 5.48 -14.67 -12.13
CA ALA A 23 6.77 -14.44 -11.49
C ALA A 23 7.80 -13.81 -12.45
N CYS A 24 7.88 -14.26 -13.71
CA CYS A 24 8.70 -13.63 -14.74
C CYS A 24 8.31 -12.16 -14.95
N SER A 25 7.00 -11.88 -15.00
CA SER A 25 6.51 -10.52 -15.25
C SER A 25 6.78 -9.53 -14.11
N LEU A 26 7.02 -9.97 -12.88
CA LEU A 26 7.38 -9.10 -11.76
C LEU A 26 8.88 -8.79 -11.69
N ASN A 27 9.73 -9.69 -12.18
CA ASN A 27 11.16 -9.43 -12.27
C ASN A 27 11.46 -8.27 -13.21
N ASP A 28 10.66 -8.10 -14.27
CA ASP A 28 10.77 -6.98 -15.20
C ASP A 28 10.45 -5.61 -14.54
N LEU A 29 9.76 -5.61 -13.40
CA LEU A 29 9.46 -4.40 -12.63
C LEU A 29 10.55 -4.00 -11.63
N LYS A 30 11.60 -4.82 -11.46
CA LYS A 30 12.66 -4.63 -10.45
C LYS A 30 14.04 -4.47 -11.05
N THR A 31 14.12 -4.15 -12.35
CA THR A 31 15.42 -4.07 -13.03
C THR A 31 16.27 -2.92 -12.46
N PRO A 32 17.62 -2.99 -12.58
CA PRO A 32 18.50 -1.90 -12.17
C PRO A 32 18.13 -0.57 -12.81
N GLU A 33 17.77 -0.57 -14.10
CA GLU A 33 17.39 0.64 -14.85
C GLU A 33 16.14 1.30 -14.26
N ARG A 34 15.17 0.52 -13.80
CA ARG A 34 13.97 1.03 -13.12
C ARG A 34 14.32 1.57 -11.73
N ARG A 35 15.27 0.93 -11.02
CA ARG A 35 15.76 1.41 -9.72
C ARG A 35 16.47 2.75 -9.83
N GLU A 36 17.17 3.00 -10.94
CA GLU A 36 17.80 4.31 -11.21
C GLU A 36 16.77 5.43 -11.46
N ARG A 37 15.51 5.11 -11.70
CA ARG A 37 14.43 6.09 -11.89
C ARG A 37 13.64 6.36 -10.61
N GLY A 38 13.71 5.48 -9.62
CA GLY A 38 12.99 5.58 -8.36
C GLY A 38 12.46 4.23 -7.89
N LEU A 39 11.76 4.21 -6.77
CA LEU A 39 11.23 3.00 -6.14
C LEU A 39 9.78 3.17 -5.70
N VAL A 40 8.93 2.23 -6.07
CA VAL A 40 7.59 2.06 -5.53
C VAL A 40 7.54 0.75 -4.74
N ILE A 41 7.23 0.84 -3.45
CA ILE A 41 7.08 -0.31 -2.58
C ILE A 41 5.60 -0.57 -2.35
N VAL A 42 5.13 -1.75 -2.73
CA VAL A 42 3.76 -2.21 -2.50
C VAL A 42 3.73 -3.11 -1.28
N LEU A 43 2.96 -2.73 -0.27
CA LEU A 43 2.76 -3.51 0.96
C LEU A 43 1.41 -4.21 0.89
N PRO A 44 1.39 -5.56 0.90
CA PRO A 44 0.18 -6.35 0.98
C PRO A 44 -0.64 -6.07 2.23
N GLY A 45 -1.90 -6.49 2.22
CA GLY A 45 -2.70 -6.62 3.43
C GLY A 45 -2.18 -7.74 4.35
N ILE A 46 -2.95 -8.05 5.37
CA ILE A 46 -2.60 -9.09 6.36
C ILE A 46 -2.47 -10.50 5.75
N GLU A 47 -3.01 -10.70 4.55
CA GLU A 47 -2.94 -11.95 3.78
C GLU A 47 -1.54 -12.22 3.20
N GLY A 48 -0.68 -11.20 3.16
CA GLY A 48 0.61 -11.27 2.49
C GLY A 48 0.53 -11.13 0.96
N PRO A 49 1.64 -11.38 0.22
CA PRO A 49 1.68 -11.28 -1.23
C PRO A 49 0.62 -12.16 -1.88
N SER A 50 -0.22 -11.55 -2.71
CA SER A 50 -1.39 -12.17 -3.30
C SER A 50 -1.64 -11.65 -4.73
N TYR A 51 -2.58 -12.27 -5.43
CA TYR A 51 -3.03 -11.84 -6.76
C TYR A 51 -3.39 -10.34 -6.79
N TRP A 52 -3.95 -9.81 -5.73
CA TRP A 52 -4.35 -8.40 -5.62
C TRP A 52 -3.15 -7.44 -5.68
N ASN A 53 -2.06 -7.78 -5.01
CA ASN A 53 -0.84 -6.98 -5.01
C ASN A 53 -0.10 -7.05 -6.35
N TYR A 54 -0.17 -8.21 -7.04
CA TYR A 54 0.33 -8.35 -8.40
C TYR A 54 -0.44 -7.47 -9.38
N ASN A 55 -1.77 -7.43 -9.26
CA ASN A 55 -2.63 -6.56 -10.06
C ASN A 55 -2.31 -5.07 -9.83
N LEU A 56 -2.05 -4.68 -8.59
CA LEU A 56 -1.66 -3.33 -8.24
C LEU A 56 -0.31 -2.98 -8.90
N ALA A 57 0.70 -3.83 -8.74
CA ALA A 57 2.02 -3.61 -9.36
C ALA A 57 1.93 -3.53 -10.89
N ARG A 58 1.16 -4.42 -11.53
CA ARG A 58 0.93 -4.37 -13.00
C ARG A 58 0.17 -3.12 -13.40
N GLY A 59 -0.90 -2.78 -12.69
CA GLY A 59 -1.68 -1.58 -12.99
C GLY A 59 -0.87 -0.30 -12.94
N LEU A 60 0.10 -0.20 -12.03
CA LEU A 60 1.07 0.91 -11.98
C LEU A 60 1.96 0.93 -13.22
N ALA A 61 2.57 -0.21 -13.56
CA ALA A 61 3.45 -0.33 -14.73
C ALA A 61 2.70 -0.05 -16.04
N ASP A 62 1.51 -0.64 -16.21
CA ASP A 62 0.65 -0.44 -17.37
C ASP A 62 0.12 1.01 -17.46
N GLY A 63 0.13 1.73 -16.36
CA GLY A 63 -0.19 3.15 -16.25
C GLY A 63 0.99 4.09 -16.47
N GLY A 64 2.17 3.57 -16.84
CA GLY A 64 3.35 4.35 -17.19
C GLY A 64 4.30 4.66 -16.03
N VAL A 65 4.17 4.01 -14.88
CA VAL A 65 5.14 4.16 -13.79
C VAL A 65 6.45 3.47 -14.18
N GLU A 66 7.51 4.27 -14.32
CA GLU A 66 8.83 3.80 -14.77
C GLU A 66 9.79 3.44 -13.63
N ASN A 67 9.44 3.77 -12.38
CA ASN A 67 10.18 3.37 -11.17
C ASN A 67 10.24 1.85 -11.03
N ALA A 68 11.21 1.33 -10.30
CA ALA A 68 11.12 -0.06 -9.83
C ALA A 68 9.87 -0.23 -8.96
N ILE A 69 9.15 -1.34 -9.15
CA ILE A 69 7.95 -1.66 -8.38
C ILE A 69 8.18 -2.99 -7.67
N GLU A 70 8.13 -2.97 -6.35
CA GLU A 70 8.45 -4.12 -5.53
C GLU A 70 7.34 -4.42 -4.53
N ILE A 71 6.94 -5.69 -4.45
CA ILE A 71 6.03 -6.16 -3.40
C ILE A 71 6.89 -6.57 -2.22
N TYR A 72 6.76 -5.85 -1.10
CA TYR A 72 7.51 -6.11 0.13
C TYR A 72 6.64 -6.94 1.08
N ASP A 73 7.03 -8.19 1.31
CA ASP A 73 6.35 -9.12 2.20
C ASP A 73 6.74 -8.85 3.66
N TRP A 74 5.86 -8.22 4.40
CA TRP A 74 5.99 -7.95 5.83
C TRP A 74 5.27 -8.99 6.70
N GLY A 75 4.48 -9.87 6.08
CA GLY A 75 3.61 -10.83 6.75
C GLY A 75 4.35 -12.01 7.37
N THR A 76 3.64 -12.74 8.25
CA THR A 76 4.06 -14.09 8.67
C THR A 76 3.31 -15.14 7.84
N ARG A 77 4.04 -16.17 7.38
CA ARG A 77 3.52 -17.21 6.47
C ARG A 77 3.12 -18.50 7.18
N ILE A 78 2.77 -18.42 8.46
CA ILE A 78 2.31 -19.59 9.24
C ILE A 78 0.76 -19.69 9.20
N PRO A 79 0.18 -20.85 9.41
CA PRO A 79 -1.27 -21.00 9.59
C PRO A 79 -1.79 -20.05 10.68
N GLY A 80 -2.87 -19.31 10.39
CA GLY A 80 -3.40 -18.26 11.28
C GLY A 80 -2.60 -16.95 11.28
N GLY A 81 -1.56 -16.83 10.44
CA GLY A 81 -0.69 -15.67 10.33
C GLY A 81 -1.41 -14.34 10.07
N MET A 82 -2.56 -14.36 9.41
CA MET A 82 -3.38 -13.16 9.19
C MET A 82 -3.78 -12.46 10.49
N LEU A 83 -4.19 -13.24 11.51
CA LEU A 83 -4.55 -12.69 12.83
C LEU A 83 -3.31 -12.13 13.55
N ILE A 84 -2.17 -12.80 13.41
CA ILE A 84 -0.89 -12.32 13.97
C ILE A 84 -0.48 -11.03 13.27
N ASN A 85 -0.58 -10.97 11.94
CA ASN A 85 -0.28 -9.77 11.14
C ASN A 85 -1.16 -8.58 11.54
N LEU A 86 -2.40 -8.82 11.94
CA LEU A 86 -3.28 -7.75 12.41
C LEU A 86 -2.96 -7.34 13.86
N ALA A 87 -2.80 -8.30 14.79
CA ALA A 87 -2.83 -8.05 16.24
C ALA A 87 -1.45 -7.87 16.88
N ALA A 88 -0.36 -8.38 16.27
CA ALA A 88 0.96 -8.39 16.87
C ALA A 88 1.71 -7.06 16.66
N TYR A 89 1.31 -6.03 17.36
CA TYR A 89 1.83 -4.65 17.20
C TYR A 89 3.36 -4.54 17.25
N GLU A 90 4.02 -5.15 18.25
CA GLU A 90 5.48 -5.06 18.36
C GLU A 90 6.20 -5.73 17.18
N ARG A 91 5.66 -6.86 16.71
CA ARG A 91 6.15 -7.47 15.47
C ARG A 91 5.95 -6.54 14.27
N ASN A 92 4.79 -5.91 14.16
CA ASN A 92 4.47 -4.98 13.07
C ASN A 92 5.41 -3.77 13.10
N ARG A 93 5.75 -3.26 14.27
CA ARG A 93 6.79 -2.23 14.44
C ARG A 93 8.17 -2.71 13.98
N THR A 94 8.54 -3.94 14.30
CA THR A 94 9.80 -4.55 13.83
C THR A 94 9.83 -4.65 12.30
N MET A 95 8.72 -5.06 11.69
CA MET A 95 8.61 -5.13 10.23
C MET A 95 8.66 -3.74 9.57
N ALA A 96 8.03 -2.75 10.19
CA ALA A 96 8.10 -1.35 9.76
C ALA A 96 9.54 -0.80 9.87
N ALA A 97 10.28 -1.15 10.94
CA ALA A 97 11.68 -0.79 11.08
C ALA A 97 12.56 -1.43 10.00
N SER A 98 12.32 -2.70 9.66
CA SER A 98 13.02 -3.38 8.57
C SER A 98 12.73 -2.73 7.21
N LEU A 99 11.49 -2.30 6.98
CA LEU A 99 11.10 -1.56 5.78
C LEU A 99 11.79 -0.17 5.75
N ARG A 100 11.82 0.55 6.88
CA ARG A 100 12.56 1.80 7.01
C ARG A 100 14.03 1.62 6.64
N ASP A 101 14.70 0.58 7.15
CA ASP A 101 16.11 0.30 6.86
C ASP A 101 16.32 0.01 5.38
N TYR A 102 15.40 -0.73 4.76
CA TYR A 102 15.41 -0.98 3.32
C TYR A 102 15.30 0.33 2.52
N ILE A 103 14.36 1.22 2.88
CA ILE A 103 14.18 2.52 2.25
C ILE A 103 15.43 3.39 2.41
N VAL A 104 15.98 3.46 3.62
CA VAL A 104 17.19 4.26 3.91
C VAL A 104 18.39 3.76 3.10
N THR A 105 18.54 2.45 2.97
CA THR A 105 19.59 1.85 2.12
C THR A 105 19.41 2.26 0.67
N TYR A 106 18.18 2.12 0.14
CA TYR A 106 17.88 2.53 -1.23
C TYR A 106 18.20 4.02 -1.47
N LEU A 107 17.75 4.92 -0.58
CA LEU A 107 18.00 6.36 -0.69
C LEU A 107 19.47 6.73 -0.58
N LYS A 108 20.27 5.92 0.12
CA LYS A 108 21.73 6.07 0.17
C LYS A 108 22.38 5.67 -1.15
N ASP A 109 21.94 4.57 -1.73
CA ASP A 109 22.53 4.02 -2.96
C ASP A 109 22.04 4.77 -4.23
N HIS A 110 20.85 5.40 -4.14
CA HIS A 110 20.23 6.17 -5.22
C HIS A 110 19.83 7.58 -4.74
N PRO A 111 20.82 8.47 -4.50
CA PRO A 111 20.54 9.81 -3.96
C PRO A 111 19.68 10.64 -4.91
N GLY A 112 18.69 11.35 -4.35
CA GLY A 112 17.78 12.21 -5.10
C GLY A 112 16.66 11.48 -5.82
N ARG A 113 16.57 10.14 -5.70
CA ARG A 113 15.48 9.36 -6.31
C ARG A 113 14.25 9.33 -5.42
N ASP A 114 13.09 9.27 -6.07
CA ASP A 114 11.81 9.19 -5.39
C ASP A 114 11.53 7.80 -4.85
N VAL A 115 10.95 7.75 -3.66
CA VAL A 115 10.42 6.54 -3.05
C VAL A 115 8.94 6.77 -2.71
N HIS A 116 8.08 5.93 -3.24
CA HIS A 116 6.65 5.88 -2.91
C HIS A 116 6.33 4.58 -2.18
N VAL A 117 5.58 4.66 -1.10
CA VAL A 117 5.12 3.47 -0.37
C VAL A 117 3.61 3.37 -0.50
N ILE A 118 3.12 2.28 -1.09
CA ILE A 118 1.69 2.03 -1.30
C ILE A 118 1.29 0.87 -0.38
N GLY A 119 0.45 1.14 0.61
CA GLY A 119 0.00 0.14 1.57
C GLY A 119 -1.49 -0.18 1.42
N HIS A 120 -1.83 -1.45 1.18
CA HIS A 120 -3.21 -1.93 1.18
C HIS A 120 -3.59 -2.51 2.54
N SER A 121 -4.75 -2.15 3.07
CA SER A 121 -5.29 -2.73 4.31
C SER A 121 -4.27 -2.64 5.48
N GLY A 122 -3.88 -3.76 6.08
CA GLY A 122 -2.83 -3.83 7.11
C GLY A 122 -1.49 -3.27 6.67
N GLY A 123 -1.13 -3.44 5.38
CA GLY A 123 0.07 -2.84 4.81
C GLY A 123 0.10 -1.31 4.87
N GLY A 124 -1.08 -0.67 4.90
CA GLY A 124 -1.20 0.78 5.14
C GLY A 124 -0.66 1.19 6.51
N GLY A 125 -0.95 0.40 7.55
CA GLY A 125 -0.38 0.62 8.89
C GLY A 125 1.14 0.47 8.91
N ILE A 126 1.67 -0.56 8.26
CA ILE A 126 3.13 -0.77 8.13
C ILE A 126 3.79 0.40 7.38
N ALA A 127 3.14 0.92 6.32
CA ALA A 127 3.64 2.06 5.55
C ALA A 127 3.78 3.31 6.42
N VAL A 128 2.77 3.63 7.22
CA VAL A 128 2.78 4.78 8.13
C VAL A 128 3.84 4.60 9.22
N LEU A 129 3.87 3.43 9.89
CA LEU A 129 4.87 3.13 10.92
C LEU A 129 6.31 3.21 10.38
N ALA A 130 6.57 2.78 9.14
CA ALA A 130 7.88 2.89 8.52
C ALA A 130 8.25 4.35 8.22
N ALA A 131 7.29 5.12 7.69
CA ALA A 131 7.49 6.54 7.39
C ALA A 131 7.79 7.37 8.65
N GLU A 132 7.14 7.06 9.78
CA GLU A 132 7.42 7.71 11.07
C GLU A 132 8.86 7.53 11.54
N MET A 133 9.45 6.36 11.25
CA MET A 133 10.78 5.97 11.71
C MET A 133 11.90 6.44 10.77
N LEU A 134 11.57 7.09 9.64
CA LEU A 134 12.59 7.60 8.73
C LEU A 134 13.40 8.73 9.37
N PRO A 135 14.71 8.82 9.09
CA PRO A 135 15.51 9.98 9.46
C PRO A 135 14.97 11.25 8.80
N ALA A 136 14.97 12.36 9.52
CA ALA A 136 14.42 13.63 9.04
C ALA A 136 15.13 14.17 7.78
N ASP A 137 16.39 13.82 7.58
CA ASP A 137 17.21 14.18 6.41
C ASP A 137 16.96 13.26 5.19
N ARG A 138 16.09 12.24 5.33
CA ARG A 138 15.81 11.25 4.27
C ARG A 138 14.31 11.01 4.08
N PRO A 139 13.53 12.06 3.81
CA PRO A 139 12.09 11.88 3.58
C PRO A 139 11.85 11.15 2.25
N ILE A 140 10.79 10.33 2.22
CA ILE A 140 10.26 9.72 1.00
C ILE A 140 9.34 10.69 0.26
N SER A 141 8.97 10.36 -0.98
CA SER A 141 8.07 11.20 -1.77
C SER A 141 6.66 11.17 -1.22
N SER A 142 6.05 10.00 -1.08
CA SER A 142 4.70 9.88 -0.56
C SER A 142 4.41 8.53 0.09
N VAL A 143 3.37 8.51 0.90
CA VAL A 143 2.66 7.29 1.32
C VAL A 143 1.26 7.31 0.70
N ILE A 144 0.88 6.22 0.04
CA ILE A 144 -0.45 6.03 -0.54
C ILE A 144 -1.13 4.90 0.20
N LEU A 145 -2.23 5.18 0.83
CA LEU A 145 -3.01 4.28 1.66
C LEU A 145 -4.26 3.84 0.91
N LEU A 146 -4.46 2.55 0.79
CA LEU A 146 -5.61 1.94 0.14
C LEU A 146 -6.38 1.12 1.19
N ALA A 147 -7.54 1.60 1.62
CA ALA A 147 -8.35 0.98 2.68
C ALA A 147 -7.54 0.65 3.95
N ALA A 148 -6.76 1.62 4.45
CA ALA A 148 -5.80 1.39 5.54
C ALA A 148 -6.47 0.93 6.84
N ALA A 149 -5.92 -0.12 7.46
CA ALA A 149 -6.37 -0.67 8.74
C ALA A 149 -5.70 0.05 9.93
N LEU A 150 -5.79 1.38 9.97
CA LEU A 150 -5.39 2.24 11.08
C LEU A 150 -6.61 2.92 11.69
N SER A 151 -6.53 3.34 12.95
CA SER A 151 -7.59 4.11 13.58
C SER A 151 -7.71 5.51 12.96
N PRO A 152 -8.93 6.10 12.90
CA PRO A 152 -9.13 7.44 12.37
C PRO A 152 -8.35 8.53 13.11
N ASP A 153 -8.19 8.38 14.41
CA ASP A 153 -7.49 9.31 15.32
C ASP A 153 -5.99 9.01 15.44
N TYR A 154 -5.41 8.21 14.53
CA TYR A 154 -3.97 7.94 14.51
C TYR A 154 -3.17 9.22 14.25
N ASP A 155 -2.12 9.46 15.05
CA ASP A 155 -1.26 10.62 14.89
C ASP A 155 -0.33 10.49 13.67
N LEU A 156 -0.71 11.11 12.57
CA LEU A 156 0.05 11.08 11.32
C LEU A 156 1.21 12.09 11.27
N ARG A 157 1.38 12.96 12.29
CA ARG A 157 2.40 14.03 12.27
C ARG A 157 3.82 13.52 12.00
N PRO A 158 4.30 12.45 12.67
CA PRO A 158 5.63 11.93 12.40
C PRO A 158 5.81 11.46 10.94
N ALA A 159 4.84 10.73 10.41
CA ALA A 159 4.87 10.25 9.03
C ALA A 159 4.77 11.40 8.00
N LEU A 160 3.90 12.40 8.25
CA LEU A 160 3.75 13.58 7.40
C LEU A 160 5.02 14.42 7.33
N LYS A 161 5.78 14.53 8.44
CA LYS A 161 7.09 15.22 8.45
C LYS A 161 8.10 14.53 7.54
N ASN A 162 8.07 13.21 7.46
CA ASN A 162 9.02 12.40 6.71
C ASN A 162 8.54 12.07 5.27
N THR A 163 7.52 12.77 4.78
CA THR A 163 7.06 12.71 3.40
C THR A 163 7.17 14.09 2.74
N ARG A 164 7.71 14.17 1.52
CA ARG A 164 7.79 15.45 0.78
C ARG A 164 6.40 15.88 0.26
N ARG A 165 5.66 14.95 -0.33
CA ARG A 165 4.35 15.17 -0.97
C ARG A 165 3.17 14.78 -0.10
N GLY A 166 3.43 14.12 1.05
CA GLY A 166 2.42 13.79 2.05
C GLY A 166 1.85 12.38 1.95
N ILE A 167 0.67 12.22 2.52
CA ILE A 167 -0.07 10.97 2.63
C ILE A 167 -1.38 11.09 1.85
N PHE A 168 -1.63 10.13 0.98
CA PHE A 168 -2.86 10.04 0.16
C PHE A 168 -3.69 8.86 0.67
N ASN A 169 -4.79 9.13 1.37
CA ASN A 169 -5.66 8.10 1.93
C ASN A 169 -6.89 7.88 1.06
N TYR A 170 -6.95 6.75 0.38
CA TYR A 170 -8.12 6.28 -0.36
C TYR A 170 -9.00 5.45 0.55
N TYR A 171 -10.25 5.86 0.75
CA TYR A 171 -11.17 5.22 1.67
C TYR A 171 -12.58 5.07 1.11
N SER A 172 -13.34 4.08 1.60
CA SER A 172 -14.70 3.82 1.15
C SER A 172 -15.62 3.44 2.32
N GLN A 173 -16.71 4.16 2.47
CA GLN A 173 -17.74 3.82 3.45
C GLN A 173 -18.47 2.50 3.11
N LEU A 174 -18.43 2.06 1.85
CA LEU A 174 -18.99 0.76 1.43
C LEU A 174 -18.10 -0.40 1.86
N ASP A 175 -16.85 -0.13 2.24
CA ASP A 175 -15.93 -1.13 2.80
C ASP A 175 -16.15 -1.37 4.31
N ALA A 176 -17.11 -0.68 4.90
CA ALA A 176 -17.44 -0.81 6.33
C ALA A 176 -17.82 -2.25 6.74
N ALA A 177 -18.36 -3.06 5.82
CA ALA A 177 -18.65 -4.46 6.10
C ALA A 177 -17.38 -5.31 6.30
N PHE A 178 -16.30 -4.99 5.59
CA PHE A 178 -15.04 -5.70 5.67
C PHE A 178 -14.13 -5.11 6.76
N LEU A 179 -13.87 -3.80 6.71
CA LEU A 179 -13.02 -3.10 7.68
C LEU A 179 -13.78 -2.69 8.94
N GLY A 180 -15.09 -2.37 8.86
CA GLY A 180 -15.86 -1.91 10.00
C GLY A 180 -16.12 -3.03 11.00
N VAL A 181 -16.55 -4.21 10.56
CA VAL A 181 -16.76 -5.38 11.44
C VAL A 181 -15.40 -6.01 11.77
N GLY A 182 -14.52 -6.20 10.80
CA GLY A 182 -13.23 -6.84 11.01
C GLY A 182 -12.35 -6.09 12.00
N THR A 183 -12.17 -4.77 11.84
CA THR A 183 -11.32 -3.97 12.73
C THR A 183 -11.99 -3.62 14.06
N SER A 184 -13.33 -3.54 14.13
CA SER A 184 -14.04 -3.36 15.40
C SER A 184 -13.95 -4.59 16.30
N VAL A 185 -13.83 -5.79 15.71
CA VAL A 185 -13.70 -7.04 16.46
C VAL A 185 -12.25 -7.42 16.70
N ALA A 186 -11.41 -7.38 15.67
CA ALA A 186 -10.02 -7.83 15.74
C ALA A 186 -9.01 -6.69 16.05
N GLY A 187 -9.45 -5.44 15.97
CA GLY A 187 -8.62 -4.25 16.14
C GLY A 187 -7.94 -3.79 14.84
N THR A 188 -7.47 -2.54 14.84
CA THR A 188 -6.60 -1.97 13.83
C THR A 188 -5.14 -2.35 14.09
N ILE A 189 -4.24 -2.06 13.16
CA ILE A 189 -2.79 -2.28 13.33
C ILE A 189 -2.24 -1.54 14.57
N ASP A 190 -2.81 -0.41 14.93
CA ASP A 190 -2.51 0.38 16.12
C ASP A 190 -3.32 -0.04 17.37
N ARG A 191 -3.98 -1.22 17.32
CA ARG A 191 -4.66 -1.89 18.45
C ARG A 191 -5.91 -1.17 18.97
N LYS A 192 -6.60 -0.42 18.13
CA LYS A 192 -7.89 0.18 18.49
C LYS A 192 -9.05 -0.62 17.91
N HIS A 193 -10.11 -0.77 18.69
CA HIS A 193 -11.35 -1.44 18.27
C HIS A 193 -12.35 -0.39 17.77
N THR A 194 -12.04 0.19 16.61
CA THR A 194 -12.84 1.25 15.94
C THR A 194 -12.97 0.93 14.45
N PRO A 195 -13.91 1.55 13.72
CA PRO A 195 -13.85 1.56 12.27
C PRO A 195 -12.50 2.10 11.80
N ALA A 196 -11.91 1.48 10.78
CA ALA A 196 -10.61 1.90 10.28
C ALA A 196 -10.71 3.17 9.41
N ALA A 197 -9.61 3.93 9.34
CA ALA A 197 -9.50 5.10 8.45
C ALA A 197 -9.67 4.77 6.97
N GLY A 198 -9.46 3.52 6.57
CA GLY A 198 -9.80 3.01 5.24
C GLY A 198 -11.29 2.94 4.96
N ALA A 199 -12.14 2.98 5.99
CA ALA A 199 -13.60 3.03 5.85
C ALA A 199 -14.15 4.45 6.03
N VAL A 200 -13.61 5.24 6.96
CA VAL A 200 -14.22 6.52 7.36
C VAL A 200 -13.33 7.75 7.13
N GLY A 201 -12.06 7.56 6.79
CA GLY A 201 -11.06 8.61 6.71
C GLY A 201 -10.32 8.80 8.03
N PHE A 202 -9.27 9.61 8.01
CA PHE A 202 -8.57 10.06 9.23
C PHE A 202 -9.18 11.35 9.76
N ASP A 203 -9.14 11.51 11.06
CA ASP A 203 -9.44 12.78 11.71
C ASP A 203 -8.36 13.82 11.38
N ARG A 204 -8.77 15.07 11.26
CA ARG A 204 -7.86 16.20 11.06
C ARG A 204 -7.98 17.16 12.22
N PRO A 205 -6.87 17.70 12.73
CA PRO A 205 -6.93 18.84 13.63
C PRO A 205 -7.58 20.03 12.90
N GLY A 206 -8.22 20.92 13.63
CA GLY A 206 -8.77 22.15 13.07
C GLY A 206 -7.70 22.96 12.31
N SER A 207 -8.10 23.70 11.29
CA SER A 207 -7.20 24.50 10.45
C SER A 207 -6.39 25.54 11.22
N GLU A 208 -6.90 25.97 12.37
CA GLU A 208 -6.24 26.94 13.27
C GLU A 208 -5.27 26.28 14.28
N SER A 209 -5.17 24.95 14.27
CA SER A 209 -4.22 24.26 15.15
C SER A 209 -2.78 24.48 14.66
N ALA A 210 -1.81 24.42 15.57
CA ALA A 210 -0.39 24.48 15.25
C ALA A 210 0.07 23.44 14.21
N ASP A 211 -0.68 22.35 14.07
CA ASP A 211 -0.42 21.25 13.14
C ASP A 211 -1.22 21.37 11.82
N GLY A 212 -2.06 22.40 11.68
CA GLY A 212 -2.94 22.58 10.50
C GLY A 212 -2.17 22.59 9.18
N ASP A 213 -1.03 23.28 9.14
CA ASP A 213 -0.18 23.35 7.96
C ASP A 213 0.42 21.98 7.58
N LEU A 214 0.84 21.19 8.56
CA LEU A 214 1.37 19.86 8.33
C LEU A 214 0.29 18.92 7.76
N TYR A 215 -0.93 19.00 8.29
CA TYR A 215 -2.05 18.18 7.83
C TYR A 215 -2.60 18.59 6.46
N ARG A 216 -2.17 19.69 5.84
CA ARG A 216 -2.42 19.97 4.41
C ARG A 216 -1.79 18.93 3.50
N LYS A 217 -0.73 18.25 3.95
CA LYS A 217 -0.12 17.12 3.25
C LYS A 217 -0.94 15.83 3.33
N LEU A 218 -2.00 15.76 4.13
CA LEU A 218 -2.93 14.63 4.14
C LEU A 218 -4.02 14.88 3.10
N GLN A 219 -4.00 14.12 2.01
CA GLN A 219 -5.05 14.10 1.00
C GLN A 219 -5.97 12.92 1.27
N GLN A 220 -7.28 13.16 1.41
CA GLN A 220 -8.26 12.11 1.66
C GLN A 220 -9.19 11.98 0.47
N ILE A 221 -9.11 10.85 -0.23
CA ILE A 221 -9.84 10.56 -1.45
C ILE A 221 -10.93 9.53 -1.13
N LYS A 222 -12.16 10.01 -1.02
CA LYS A 222 -13.31 9.14 -0.81
C LYS A 222 -13.66 8.43 -2.11
N TRP A 223 -14.06 7.15 -2.01
CA TRP A 223 -14.61 6.42 -3.14
C TRP A 223 -15.79 7.17 -3.76
N ASP A 224 -15.78 7.26 -5.09
CA ASP A 224 -16.82 7.88 -5.90
C ASP A 224 -17.45 6.85 -6.85
N PRO A 225 -18.77 6.85 -7.07
CA PRO A 225 -19.43 5.95 -8.02
C PRO A 225 -18.83 5.92 -9.43
N LYS A 226 -18.17 6.99 -9.88
CA LYS A 226 -17.45 7.03 -11.15
C LYS A 226 -16.32 6.00 -11.24
N MET A 227 -15.76 5.59 -10.10
CA MET A 227 -14.71 4.58 -10.02
C MET A 227 -15.20 3.19 -10.44
N ARG A 228 -16.54 2.95 -10.48
CA ARG A 228 -17.12 1.70 -10.98
C ARG A 228 -16.75 1.43 -12.43
N GLY A 229 -16.64 2.46 -13.26
CA GLY A 229 -16.20 2.36 -14.64
C GLY A 229 -14.78 1.80 -14.81
N TYR A 230 -14.02 1.75 -13.71
CA TYR A 230 -12.66 1.23 -13.64
C TYR A 230 -12.55 -0.03 -12.76
N GLY A 231 -13.68 -0.71 -12.51
CA GLY A 231 -13.73 -1.98 -11.81
C GLY A 231 -13.76 -1.88 -10.28
N HIS A 232 -13.80 -0.66 -9.69
CA HIS A 232 -13.84 -0.48 -8.25
C HIS A 232 -15.27 -0.27 -7.76
N MET A 233 -15.86 -1.28 -7.13
CA MET A 233 -17.25 -1.26 -6.68
C MET A 233 -17.48 -0.62 -5.30
N GLY A 234 -16.43 -0.08 -4.67
CA GLY A 234 -16.45 0.48 -3.33
C GLY A 234 -16.02 -0.51 -2.25
N ASP A 235 -15.73 -1.74 -2.64
CA ASP A 235 -15.30 -2.84 -1.78
C ASP A 235 -13.78 -2.77 -1.48
N HIS A 236 -13.36 -3.62 -0.53
CA HIS A 236 -11.99 -3.68 -0.02
C HIS A 236 -10.92 -3.96 -1.10
N MET A 237 -11.23 -4.82 -2.06
CA MET A 237 -10.30 -5.24 -3.10
C MET A 237 -10.37 -4.36 -4.36
N GLY A 238 -11.38 -3.51 -4.47
CA GLY A 238 -11.56 -2.60 -5.60
C GLY A 238 -10.37 -1.67 -5.83
N TRP A 239 -9.69 -1.28 -4.77
CA TRP A 239 -8.48 -0.44 -4.81
C TRP A 239 -7.29 -1.06 -5.55
N THR A 240 -7.28 -2.37 -5.72
CA THR A 240 -6.22 -3.12 -6.40
C THR A 240 -6.57 -3.47 -7.85
N GLN A 241 -7.75 -3.08 -8.34
CA GLN A 241 -8.18 -3.38 -9.71
C GLN A 241 -7.27 -2.68 -10.73
N PRO A 242 -6.72 -3.39 -11.73
CA PRO A 242 -5.73 -2.83 -12.64
C PRO A 242 -6.20 -1.58 -13.38
N ALA A 243 -7.47 -1.51 -13.79
CA ALA A 243 -8.02 -0.36 -14.46
C ALA A 243 -8.13 0.87 -13.53
N PHE A 244 -8.51 0.66 -12.25
CA PHE A 244 -8.50 1.71 -11.23
C PHE A 244 -7.07 2.20 -10.97
N VAL A 245 -6.14 1.28 -10.75
CA VAL A 245 -4.73 1.59 -10.46
C VAL A 245 -4.13 2.42 -11.60
N ARG A 246 -4.32 1.97 -12.86
CA ARG A 246 -3.84 2.69 -14.03
C ARG A 246 -4.43 4.09 -14.16
N ARG A 247 -5.70 4.27 -13.81
CA ARG A 247 -6.41 5.56 -13.97
C ARG A 247 -6.14 6.55 -12.86
N TYR A 248 -6.04 6.08 -11.60
CA TYR A 248 -6.02 6.95 -10.41
C TYR A 248 -4.69 6.92 -9.65
N LEU A 249 -3.98 5.79 -9.61
CA LEU A 249 -2.75 5.69 -8.83
C LEU A 249 -1.49 5.91 -9.66
N ALA A 250 -1.45 5.37 -10.88
CA ALA A 250 -0.26 5.49 -11.72
C ALA A 250 0.05 6.96 -12.10
N PRO A 251 -0.92 7.79 -12.50
CA PRO A 251 -0.67 9.22 -12.75
C PRO A 251 -0.18 9.93 -11.49
N LEU A 252 -0.80 9.65 -10.33
CA LEU A 252 -0.40 10.24 -9.06
C LEU A 252 1.08 9.96 -8.74
N VAL A 253 1.53 8.70 -8.90
CA VAL A 253 2.93 8.32 -8.68
C VAL A 253 3.85 9.03 -9.70
N ALA A 254 3.46 9.07 -10.98
CA ALA A 254 4.25 9.69 -12.04
C ALA A 254 4.37 11.22 -11.84
N GLU A 255 3.28 11.90 -11.48
CA GLU A 255 3.27 13.34 -11.19
C GLU A 255 4.10 13.66 -9.94
N LEU A 256 3.94 12.87 -8.86
CA LEU A 256 4.68 13.05 -7.63
C LEU A 256 6.19 12.76 -7.79
N GLY A 257 6.59 12.08 -8.86
CA GLY A 257 7.98 11.80 -9.20
C GLY A 257 8.65 12.86 -10.09
N ARG A 258 7.93 13.91 -10.54
CA ARG A 258 8.52 14.99 -11.36
C ARG A 258 9.06 16.10 -10.48
N PRO A 259 10.32 16.54 -10.69
CA PRO A 259 10.93 17.61 -9.88
C PRO A 259 10.27 18.98 -10.08
N ASP A 260 9.66 19.22 -11.24
CA ASP A 260 9.36 20.56 -11.76
C ASP A 260 7.95 21.09 -11.50
N ASP A 261 7.08 20.34 -10.82
CA ASP A 261 5.68 20.72 -10.62
C ASP A 261 5.39 21.51 -9.32
N PHE A 262 6.45 22.07 -8.69
CA PHE A 262 6.35 22.66 -7.34
C PHE A 262 7.16 23.96 -7.14
N GLU A 263 7.21 24.82 -8.18
CA GLU A 263 7.54 26.23 -7.98
C GLU A 263 6.31 27.11 -7.78
#